data_cc52f872248cd38bd010ab7f26839539
#
_entry.id   cc52f872248cd38bd010ab7f26839539
#
_cell.length_a   1.000
_cell.length_b   1.000
_cell.length_c   1.000
_cell.angle_alpha   90.00
_cell.angle_beta   90.00
_cell.angle_gamma   90.00
#
_symmetry.space_group_name_H-M   'P 1'
#
loop_
_entity.id
_entity.type
_entity.pdbx_description
1 polymer ?
#
loop_
_entity_poly.entity_id
_entity_poly.type
_entity_poly.pdbx_seq_one_letter_code
_entity_poly.pdbx_strand_id
1 'polypeptide(L)'
;MAKVKYLILGGGPAGLTMGAMLLERGETSFLVVEKEDEAGGLCRSVTVDGSPFDIGGGHFLDVRRSKVDEFLFRYLPRGEWKEFERDSRIAMGDCYISHPLEANIWQLPLDEQVSYLASIARAGCNSGQPMPERFTEWITWKLGERIAQDYMLPYNQKMFAKELDELGTYWLEKLPDVSFEDILRSCLLKKPYGKQPGHARFYYPKRYGYGEVWLRIAESLGIHIRCGEQVSKLDIQNKKVTLHSGEELEGERIITTIPWICLKELKGLPTEMQEAVKSLRSSSIE
;
A
#
# COMPACT_ATOMS: atom_id res chain seq x y z
N MET A 1 -7.74 -26.20 24.83
CA MET A 1 -6.68 -25.33 24.31
C MET A 1 -6.26 -25.87 22.95
N ALA A 2 -6.49 -25.13 21.89
CA ALA A 2 -6.05 -25.56 20.56
C ALA A 2 -4.55 -25.32 20.43
N LYS A 3 -3.79 -26.35 20.07
CA LYS A 3 -2.35 -26.26 19.82
C LYS A 3 -2.09 -26.51 18.37
N VAL A 4 -1.37 -25.56 17.72
CA VAL A 4 -0.99 -25.64 16.31
C VAL A 4 0.49 -25.35 16.14
N LYS A 5 1.05 -25.79 15.02
CA LYS A 5 2.43 -25.47 14.65
C LYS A 5 2.60 -24.00 14.25
N TYR A 6 1.64 -23.46 13.50
CA TYR A 6 1.64 -22.06 13.10
C TYR A 6 0.33 -21.39 13.53
N LEU A 7 0.45 -20.37 14.37
CA LEU A 7 -0.68 -19.50 14.73
C LEU A 7 -0.48 -18.16 14.04
N ILE A 8 -1.36 -17.82 13.11
CA ILE A 8 -1.26 -16.64 12.24
C ILE A 8 -2.30 -15.63 12.71
N LEU A 9 -1.84 -14.45 13.12
CA LEU A 9 -2.68 -13.36 13.60
C LEU A 9 -2.91 -12.35 12.49
N GLY A 10 -4.15 -12.23 12.03
CA GLY A 10 -4.63 -11.39 10.96
C GLY A 10 -4.99 -12.17 9.69
N GLY A 11 -6.25 -12.04 9.26
CA GLY A 11 -6.82 -12.64 8.04
C GLY A 11 -6.78 -11.69 6.83
N GLY A 12 -5.82 -10.76 6.79
CA GLY A 12 -5.55 -9.95 5.62
C GLY A 12 -4.75 -10.71 4.54
N PRO A 13 -4.42 -10.06 3.40
CA PRO A 13 -3.70 -10.70 2.30
C PRO A 13 -2.46 -11.50 2.71
N ALA A 14 -1.66 -10.99 3.64
CA ALA A 14 -0.44 -11.66 4.09
C ALA A 14 -0.74 -12.95 4.87
N GLY A 15 -1.68 -12.89 5.82
CA GLY A 15 -2.07 -14.06 6.62
C GLY A 15 -2.76 -15.13 5.79
N LEU A 16 -3.67 -14.72 4.90
CA LEU A 16 -4.36 -15.63 3.98
C LEU A 16 -3.38 -16.32 3.01
N THR A 17 -2.44 -15.55 2.42
CA THR A 17 -1.41 -16.11 1.55
C THR A 17 -0.55 -17.14 2.29
N MET A 18 -0.15 -16.82 3.53
CA MET A 18 0.63 -17.76 4.36
C MET A 18 -0.15 -19.05 4.61
N GLY A 19 -1.43 -18.94 5.01
CA GLY A 19 -2.31 -20.11 5.22
C GLY A 19 -2.45 -20.97 3.95
N ALA A 20 -2.73 -20.34 2.83
CA ALA A 20 -2.85 -21.03 1.54
C ALA A 20 -1.55 -21.74 1.14
N MET A 21 -0.41 -21.10 1.31
CA MET A 21 0.90 -21.71 1.03
C MET A 21 1.25 -22.86 1.96
N LEU A 22 0.78 -22.85 3.21
CA LEU A 22 0.93 -23.96 4.15
C LEU A 22 0.09 -25.17 3.67
N LEU A 23 -1.17 -24.97 3.29
CA LEU A 23 -2.01 -26.02 2.73
C LEU A 23 -1.42 -26.63 1.47
N GLU A 24 -0.92 -25.81 0.55
CA GLU A 24 -0.26 -26.28 -0.68
C GLU A 24 0.96 -27.18 -0.41
N ARG A 25 1.61 -27.00 0.74
CA ARG A 25 2.74 -27.83 1.19
C ARG A 25 2.35 -29.01 2.05
N GLY A 26 1.04 -29.28 2.22
CA GLY A 26 0.53 -30.33 3.04
C GLY A 26 0.63 -30.09 4.55
N GLU A 27 0.91 -28.85 4.96
CA GLU A 27 0.92 -28.48 6.38
C GLU A 27 -0.50 -28.10 6.82
N THR A 28 -1.08 -28.88 7.70
CA THR A 28 -2.44 -28.66 8.22
C THR A 28 -2.47 -28.24 9.70
N SER A 29 -1.30 -28.21 10.36
CA SER A 29 -1.22 -27.78 11.76
C SER A 29 -1.04 -26.26 11.86
N PHE A 30 -2.04 -25.51 11.40
CA PHE A 30 -2.05 -24.06 11.53
C PHE A 30 -3.47 -23.51 11.76
N LEU A 31 -3.54 -22.28 12.24
CA LEU A 31 -4.78 -21.53 12.40
C LEU A 31 -4.53 -20.06 12.08
N VAL A 32 -5.37 -19.47 11.23
CA VAL A 32 -5.47 -18.03 11.02
C VAL A 32 -6.59 -17.48 11.90
N VAL A 33 -6.33 -16.38 12.61
CA VAL A 33 -7.29 -15.71 13.48
C VAL A 33 -7.48 -14.28 12.98
N GLU A 34 -8.72 -13.90 12.69
CA GLU A 34 -9.13 -12.59 12.20
C GLU A 34 -10.17 -11.96 13.11
N LYS A 35 -9.99 -10.66 13.45
CA LYS A 35 -10.92 -9.96 14.36
C LYS A 35 -12.27 -9.62 13.72
N GLU A 36 -12.25 -9.33 12.43
CA GLU A 36 -13.46 -8.99 11.67
C GLU A 36 -14.25 -10.27 11.34
N ASP A 37 -15.53 -10.11 11.09
CA ASP A 37 -16.40 -11.23 10.68
C ASP A 37 -16.04 -11.76 9.28
N GLU A 38 -15.32 -10.95 8.50
CA GLU A 38 -14.91 -11.28 7.15
C GLU A 38 -13.41 -11.05 6.95
N ALA A 39 -12.75 -12.01 6.33
CA ALA A 39 -11.33 -11.94 5.98
C ALA A 39 -11.05 -10.99 4.79
N GLY A 40 -9.77 -10.65 4.58
CA GLY A 40 -9.30 -9.79 3.49
C GLY A 40 -8.64 -8.50 3.94
N GLY A 41 -8.77 -8.13 5.22
CA GLY A 41 -8.16 -6.93 5.79
C GLY A 41 -8.55 -5.66 5.02
N LEU A 42 -7.58 -4.80 4.69
CA LEU A 42 -7.83 -3.58 3.91
C LEU A 42 -8.17 -3.84 2.44
N CYS A 43 -7.97 -5.07 1.94
CA CYS A 43 -8.35 -5.43 0.57
C CYS A 43 -9.80 -5.90 0.45
N ARG A 44 -10.60 -5.83 1.51
CA ARG A 44 -12.03 -6.16 1.44
C ARG A 44 -12.80 -5.21 0.55
N SER A 45 -13.86 -5.71 -0.05
CA SER A 45 -14.83 -4.91 -0.81
C SER A 45 -16.21 -5.09 -0.23
N VAL A 46 -16.98 -4.02 -0.17
CA VAL A 46 -18.40 -4.05 0.19
C VAL A 46 -19.24 -3.68 -1.02
N THR A 47 -20.52 -4.03 -1.00
CA THR A 47 -21.44 -3.61 -2.05
C THR A 47 -22.19 -2.36 -1.59
N VAL A 48 -22.09 -1.28 -2.37
CA VAL A 48 -22.82 -0.03 -2.16
C VAL A 48 -23.63 0.26 -3.42
N ASP A 49 -24.93 0.38 -3.27
CA ASP A 49 -25.87 0.63 -4.39
C ASP A 49 -25.66 -0.33 -5.59
N GLY A 50 -25.42 -1.60 -5.29
CA GLY A 50 -25.19 -2.65 -6.30
C GLY A 50 -23.83 -2.65 -6.96
N SER A 51 -22.92 -1.76 -6.55
CA SER A 51 -21.54 -1.67 -7.05
C SER A 51 -20.52 -2.08 -6.00
N PRO A 52 -19.42 -2.74 -6.36
CA PRO A 52 -18.36 -3.05 -5.43
C PRO A 52 -17.59 -1.79 -5.03
N PHE A 53 -17.29 -1.67 -3.75
CA PHE A 53 -16.50 -0.60 -3.17
C PHE A 53 -15.37 -1.20 -2.31
N ASP A 54 -14.11 -0.88 -2.64
CA ASP A 54 -12.93 -1.35 -1.92
C ASP A 54 -12.69 -0.46 -0.71
N ILE A 55 -12.83 -1.00 0.50
CA ILE A 55 -12.84 -0.22 1.76
C ILE A 55 -11.50 0.41 2.13
N GLY A 56 -10.40 -0.18 1.68
CA GLY A 56 -9.04 0.30 1.96
C GLY A 56 -8.44 1.14 0.83
N GLY A 57 -9.27 1.68 -0.08
CA GLY A 57 -8.84 2.37 -1.30
C GLY A 57 -8.70 1.44 -2.49
N GLY A 58 -8.50 2.00 -3.67
CA GLY A 58 -8.43 1.23 -4.92
C GLY A 58 -7.25 0.28 -4.97
N HIS A 59 -7.48 -0.99 -4.65
CA HIS A 59 -6.50 -2.05 -4.82
C HIS A 59 -6.61 -2.65 -6.22
N PHE A 60 -5.49 -3.08 -6.80
CA PHE A 60 -5.45 -3.72 -8.11
C PHE A 60 -4.25 -4.67 -8.21
N LEU A 61 -4.30 -5.60 -9.16
CA LEU A 61 -3.23 -6.56 -9.40
C LEU A 61 -2.29 -6.03 -10.48
N ASP A 62 -1.01 -5.86 -10.13
CA ASP A 62 0.03 -5.37 -11.03
C ASP A 62 0.46 -6.46 -12.02
N VAL A 63 0.25 -6.24 -13.31
CA VAL A 63 0.58 -7.18 -14.40
C VAL A 63 2.05 -7.59 -14.49
N ARG A 64 2.96 -6.91 -13.78
CA ARG A 64 4.41 -7.18 -13.78
C ARG A 64 4.84 -8.30 -12.83
N ARG A 65 3.94 -8.82 -12.02
CA ARG A 65 4.21 -9.79 -10.97
C ARG A 65 3.66 -11.17 -11.29
N SER A 66 4.15 -11.80 -12.36
CA SER A 66 3.60 -13.08 -12.88
C SER A 66 3.38 -14.15 -11.82
N LYS A 67 4.31 -14.30 -10.85
CA LYS A 67 4.15 -15.28 -9.75
C LYS A 67 2.99 -14.93 -8.81
N VAL A 68 2.71 -13.64 -8.61
CA VAL A 68 1.56 -13.20 -7.82
C VAL A 68 0.28 -13.40 -8.61
N ASP A 69 0.29 -13.05 -9.89
CA ASP A 69 -0.83 -13.25 -10.81
C ASP A 69 -1.23 -14.72 -10.85
N GLU A 70 -0.26 -15.63 -11.09
CA GLU A 70 -0.47 -17.07 -11.12
C GLU A 70 -1.05 -17.61 -9.81
N PHE A 71 -0.58 -17.08 -8.66
CA PHE A 71 -1.13 -17.44 -7.35
C PHE A 71 -2.58 -17.01 -7.23
N LEU A 72 -2.91 -15.76 -7.52
CA LEU A 72 -4.25 -15.22 -7.35
C LEU A 72 -5.25 -15.79 -8.36
N PHE A 73 -4.82 -16.07 -9.61
CA PHE A 73 -5.67 -16.67 -10.64
C PHE A 73 -6.09 -18.11 -10.35
N ARG A 74 -5.48 -18.77 -9.39
CA ARG A 74 -5.95 -20.08 -8.89
C ARG A 74 -7.25 -19.96 -8.09
N TYR A 75 -7.44 -18.85 -7.42
CA TYR A 75 -8.63 -18.59 -6.58
C TYR A 75 -9.69 -17.78 -7.29
N LEU A 76 -9.29 -16.79 -8.06
CA LEU A 76 -10.17 -16.04 -8.95
C LEU A 76 -9.62 -16.19 -10.39
N PRO A 77 -10.22 -17.07 -11.22
CA PRO A 77 -9.69 -17.40 -12.55
C PRO A 77 -9.46 -16.18 -13.43
N ARG A 78 -8.42 -16.20 -14.26
CA ARG A 78 -8.02 -15.08 -15.16
C ARG A 78 -9.19 -14.51 -15.97
N GLY A 79 -10.15 -15.37 -16.36
CA GLY A 79 -11.36 -14.95 -17.11
C GLY A 79 -12.28 -14.03 -16.34
N GLU A 80 -12.19 -13.98 -15.00
CA GLU A 80 -12.98 -13.09 -14.14
C GLU A 80 -12.30 -11.72 -13.93
N TRP A 81 -11.08 -11.52 -14.44
CA TRP A 81 -10.36 -10.26 -14.41
C TRP A 81 -10.47 -9.51 -15.72
N LYS A 82 -10.47 -8.19 -15.64
CA LYS A 82 -10.32 -7.28 -16.79
C LYS A 82 -9.00 -6.53 -16.62
N GLU A 83 -8.29 -6.37 -17.72
CA GLU A 83 -7.11 -5.54 -17.78
C GLU A 83 -7.50 -4.11 -18.11
N PHE A 84 -6.90 -3.17 -17.38
CA PHE A 84 -7.10 -1.73 -17.55
C PHE A 84 -5.76 -1.06 -17.81
N GLU A 85 -5.81 -0.03 -18.61
CA GLU A 85 -4.74 0.95 -18.74
C GLU A 85 -5.06 2.14 -17.83
N ARG A 86 -4.05 2.58 -17.07
CA ARG A 86 -4.22 3.66 -16.11
C ARG A 86 -4.27 5.01 -16.82
N ASP A 87 -5.34 5.74 -16.65
CA ASP A 87 -5.49 7.14 -17.02
C ASP A 87 -5.59 7.98 -15.74
N SER A 88 -4.44 8.47 -15.25
CA SER A 88 -4.39 9.35 -14.08
C SER A 88 -4.05 10.76 -14.52
N ARG A 89 -4.88 11.71 -14.10
CA ARG A 89 -4.73 13.12 -14.45
C ARG A 89 -4.65 13.99 -13.21
N ILE A 90 -3.86 15.04 -13.31
CA ILE A 90 -3.65 16.05 -12.28
C ILE A 90 -4.44 17.29 -12.70
N ALA A 91 -5.36 17.74 -11.85
CA ALA A 91 -6.06 19.01 -12.07
C ALA A 91 -5.14 20.16 -11.65
N MET A 92 -4.82 21.05 -12.59
CA MET A 92 -3.98 22.22 -12.36
C MET A 92 -4.69 23.45 -12.93
N GLY A 93 -5.34 24.23 -12.06
CA GLY A 93 -6.22 25.32 -12.50
C GLY A 93 -7.32 24.78 -13.41
N ASP A 94 -7.41 25.33 -14.61
CA ASP A 94 -8.40 24.94 -15.62
C ASP A 94 -7.93 23.80 -16.55
N CYS A 95 -6.78 23.20 -16.27
CA CYS A 95 -6.15 22.16 -17.10
C CYS A 95 -6.08 20.83 -16.40
N TYR A 96 -6.11 19.74 -17.19
CA TYR A 96 -5.80 18.38 -16.76
C TYR A 96 -4.50 17.91 -17.39
N ILE A 97 -3.52 17.61 -16.56
CA ILE A 97 -2.19 17.14 -16.97
C ILE A 97 -2.08 15.64 -16.67
N SER A 98 -1.51 14.88 -17.59
CA SER A 98 -1.26 13.45 -17.36
C SER A 98 -0.22 13.24 -16.24
N HIS A 99 -0.42 12.21 -15.43
CA HIS A 99 0.53 11.83 -14.38
C HIS A 99 1.70 11.00 -14.98
N PRO A 100 2.95 11.19 -14.54
CA PRO A 100 3.40 12.15 -13.54
C PRO A 100 3.59 13.56 -14.14
N LEU A 101 3.44 14.58 -13.29
CA LEU A 101 3.55 15.98 -13.73
C LEU A 101 4.88 16.26 -14.42
N GLU A 102 5.98 15.79 -13.85
CA GLU A 102 7.34 16.04 -14.31
C GLU A 102 7.56 15.59 -15.78
N ALA A 103 6.99 14.45 -16.15
CA ALA A 103 7.09 13.93 -17.52
C ALA A 103 6.09 14.60 -18.49
N ASN A 104 5.16 15.41 -17.98
CA ASN A 104 4.04 15.94 -18.74
C ASN A 104 3.87 17.47 -18.68
N ILE A 105 4.86 18.20 -18.19
CA ILE A 105 4.89 19.68 -18.17
C ILE A 105 4.59 20.26 -19.56
N TRP A 106 4.93 19.57 -20.62
CA TRP A 106 4.67 19.97 -22.01
C TRP A 106 3.16 20.18 -22.33
N GLN A 107 2.25 19.69 -21.50
CA GLN A 107 0.80 19.89 -21.64
C GLN A 107 0.32 21.23 -21.07
N LEU A 108 1.15 21.93 -20.30
CA LEU A 108 0.88 23.27 -19.78
C LEU A 108 1.02 24.34 -20.85
N PRO A 109 0.42 25.53 -20.67
CA PRO A 109 0.72 26.71 -21.49
C PRO A 109 2.22 27.03 -21.52
N LEU A 110 2.70 27.62 -22.61
CA LEU A 110 4.13 27.82 -22.84
C LEU A 110 4.83 28.60 -21.71
N ASP A 111 4.23 29.68 -21.24
CA ASP A 111 4.80 30.51 -20.17
C ASP A 111 4.92 29.73 -18.87
N GLU A 112 3.95 28.87 -18.58
CA GLU A 112 4.00 27.94 -17.44
C GLU A 112 5.13 26.91 -17.63
N GLN A 113 5.27 26.31 -18.82
CA GLN A 113 6.37 25.37 -19.10
C GLN A 113 7.72 26.03 -18.83
N VAL A 114 7.93 27.27 -19.32
CA VAL A 114 9.17 28.03 -19.08
C VAL A 114 9.40 28.25 -17.59
N SER A 115 8.36 28.64 -16.85
CA SER A 115 8.45 28.87 -15.41
C SER A 115 8.83 27.60 -14.64
N TYR A 116 8.20 26.48 -14.94
CA TYR A 116 8.53 25.17 -14.34
C TYR A 116 9.93 24.73 -14.68
N LEU A 117 10.33 24.79 -15.95
CA LEU A 117 11.67 24.41 -16.40
C LEU A 117 12.76 25.28 -15.74
N ALA A 118 12.55 26.60 -15.62
CA ALA A 118 13.49 27.49 -14.94
C ALA A 118 13.61 27.14 -13.44
N SER A 119 12.52 26.75 -12.80
CA SER A 119 12.52 26.33 -11.39
C SER A 119 13.30 25.03 -11.19
N ILE A 120 13.08 24.03 -12.05
CA ILE A 120 13.77 22.73 -12.00
C ILE A 120 15.27 22.89 -12.32
N ALA A 121 15.61 23.75 -13.29
CA ALA A 121 17.01 24.02 -13.62
C ALA A 121 17.78 24.61 -12.43
N ARG A 122 17.13 25.50 -11.65
CA ARG A 122 17.72 26.02 -10.41
C ARG A 122 17.91 24.94 -9.36
N ALA A 123 16.97 24.02 -9.21
CA ALA A 123 17.10 22.87 -8.32
C ALA A 123 18.25 21.93 -8.76
N GLY A 124 18.56 21.85 -10.06
CA GLY A 124 19.72 21.11 -10.57
C GLY A 124 21.07 21.59 -10.04
N CYS A 125 21.16 22.84 -9.54
CA CYS A 125 22.34 23.36 -8.85
C CYS A 125 22.61 22.65 -7.50
N ASN A 126 21.67 21.87 -6.99
CA ASN A 126 21.83 21.05 -5.79
C ASN A 126 22.51 19.70 -6.08
N SER A 127 22.82 19.40 -7.33
CA SER A 127 23.54 18.17 -7.72
C SER A 127 24.88 18.07 -6.98
N GLY A 128 25.10 16.92 -6.35
CA GLY A 128 26.30 16.69 -5.51
C GLY A 128 26.19 17.22 -4.07
N GLN A 129 25.14 17.93 -3.72
CA GLN A 129 24.86 18.30 -2.34
C GLN A 129 24.23 17.13 -1.57
N PRO A 130 24.39 17.05 -0.24
CA PRO A 130 23.73 16.05 0.58
C PRO A 130 22.20 16.11 0.39
N MET A 131 21.57 14.95 0.27
CA MET A 131 20.11 14.85 0.18
C MET A 131 19.49 15.26 1.50
N PRO A 132 18.48 16.16 1.51
CA PRO A 132 17.74 16.51 2.72
C PRO A 132 17.07 15.31 3.36
N GLU A 133 17.02 15.29 4.70
CA GLU A 133 16.37 14.22 5.46
C GLU A 133 14.85 14.39 5.56
N ARG A 134 14.36 15.63 5.44
CA ARG A 134 12.93 15.94 5.50
C ARG A 134 12.31 15.96 4.11
N PHE A 135 11.11 15.42 4.02
CA PHE A 135 10.39 15.28 2.76
C PHE A 135 10.09 16.63 2.08
N THR A 136 9.67 17.63 2.83
CA THR A 136 9.37 18.98 2.33
C THR A 136 10.60 19.65 1.71
N GLU A 137 11.74 19.58 2.38
CA GLU A 137 13.01 20.10 1.89
C GLU A 137 13.47 19.34 0.64
N TRP A 138 13.32 18.01 0.65
CA TRP A 138 13.69 17.15 -0.48
C TRP A 138 12.89 17.47 -1.74
N ILE A 139 11.57 17.70 -1.61
CA ILE A 139 10.72 18.04 -2.77
C ILE A 139 11.27 19.28 -3.49
N THR A 140 11.52 20.35 -2.74
CA THR A 140 12.06 21.59 -3.30
C THR A 140 13.47 21.42 -3.85
N TRP A 141 14.31 20.68 -3.10
CA TRP A 141 15.69 20.37 -3.51
C TRP A 141 15.75 19.57 -4.82
N LYS A 142 14.83 18.60 -5.02
CA LYS A 142 14.82 17.69 -6.18
C LYS A 142 14.06 18.27 -7.37
N LEU A 143 12.87 18.84 -7.14
CA LEU A 143 11.90 19.18 -8.19
C LEU A 143 11.74 20.68 -8.42
N GLY A 144 12.36 21.50 -7.58
CA GLY A 144 12.26 22.96 -7.64
C GLY A 144 10.97 23.49 -6.99
N GLU A 145 11.00 24.79 -6.70
CA GLU A 145 9.98 25.50 -5.95
C GLU A 145 8.59 25.40 -6.57
N ARG A 146 8.49 25.53 -7.91
CA ARG A 146 7.18 25.51 -8.60
C ARG A 146 6.46 24.18 -8.47
N ILE A 147 7.13 23.06 -8.76
CA ILE A 147 6.52 21.72 -8.60
C ILE A 147 6.22 21.46 -7.12
N ALA A 148 7.13 21.88 -6.23
CA ALA A 148 6.93 21.73 -4.80
C ALA A 148 5.62 22.40 -4.33
N GLN A 149 5.44 23.68 -4.61
CA GLN A 149 4.32 24.48 -4.11
C GLN A 149 3.02 24.21 -4.84
N ASP A 150 3.06 24.09 -6.18
CA ASP A 150 1.84 24.00 -6.98
C ASP A 150 1.23 22.59 -6.96
N TYR A 151 2.02 21.55 -6.68
CA TYR A 151 1.55 20.18 -6.76
C TYR A 151 2.01 19.28 -5.61
N MET A 152 3.32 19.09 -5.40
CA MET A 152 3.79 18.00 -4.54
C MET A 152 3.46 18.19 -3.08
N LEU A 153 3.59 19.40 -2.54
CA LEU A 153 3.26 19.68 -1.14
C LEU A 153 1.75 19.55 -0.89
N PRO A 154 0.86 20.24 -1.61
CA PRO A 154 -0.58 20.13 -1.36
C PRO A 154 -1.11 18.71 -1.64
N TYR A 155 -0.60 18.02 -2.66
CA TYR A 155 -0.98 16.66 -2.95
C TYR A 155 -0.60 15.69 -1.83
N ASN A 156 0.66 15.75 -1.37
CA ASN A 156 1.12 14.85 -0.33
C ASN A 156 0.51 15.18 1.05
N GLN A 157 0.25 16.44 1.36
CA GLN A 157 -0.48 16.81 2.57
C GLN A 157 -1.88 16.21 2.59
N LYS A 158 -2.60 16.24 1.45
CA LYS A 158 -3.88 15.57 1.29
C LYS A 158 -3.76 14.05 1.43
N MET A 159 -2.74 13.45 0.81
CA MET A 159 -2.54 11.99 0.81
C MET A 159 -2.16 11.43 2.17
N PHE A 160 -1.33 12.13 2.93
CA PHE A 160 -0.86 11.67 4.23
C PHE A 160 -1.73 12.17 5.39
N ALA A 161 -2.60 13.17 5.16
CA ALA A 161 -3.41 13.83 6.19
C ALA A 161 -2.57 14.21 7.44
N LYS A 162 -1.35 14.73 7.19
CA LYS A 162 -0.33 14.98 8.20
C LYS A 162 0.59 16.12 7.81
N GLU A 163 1.25 16.74 8.81
CA GLU A 163 2.33 17.68 8.54
C GLU A 163 3.50 16.97 7.86
N LEU A 164 3.85 17.43 6.65
CA LEU A 164 4.85 16.78 5.81
C LEU A 164 6.27 16.89 6.36
N ASP A 165 6.53 17.86 7.23
CA ASP A 165 7.83 18.00 7.92
C ASP A 165 8.16 16.85 8.87
N GLU A 166 7.16 16.06 9.26
CA GLU A 166 7.35 14.84 10.05
C GLU A 166 7.75 13.64 9.20
N LEU A 167 7.68 13.75 7.87
CA LEU A 167 8.02 12.65 6.97
C LEU A 167 9.51 12.67 6.62
N GLY A 168 10.15 11.50 6.76
CA GLY A 168 11.50 11.28 6.28
C GLY A 168 11.55 10.96 4.78
N THR A 169 12.76 10.77 4.27
CA THR A 169 13.03 10.55 2.84
C THR A 169 13.32 9.10 2.45
N TYR A 170 13.33 8.16 3.41
CA TYR A 170 13.69 6.75 3.19
C TYR A 170 12.76 5.96 2.25
N TRP A 171 11.57 6.47 1.95
CA TRP A 171 10.58 5.81 1.09
C TRP A 171 10.54 6.34 -0.36
N LEU A 172 11.38 7.32 -0.69
CA LEU A 172 11.34 8.06 -1.95
C LEU A 172 11.71 7.24 -3.19
N GLU A 173 12.32 6.08 -3.04
CA GLU A 173 12.61 5.17 -4.15
C GLU A 173 11.35 4.75 -4.94
N LYS A 174 10.17 4.94 -4.34
CA LYS A 174 8.88 4.66 -4.97
C LYS A 174 8.39 5.79 -5.88
N LEU A 175 8.93 7.00 -5.73
CA LEU A 175 8.55 8.15 -6.54
C LEU A 175 9.21 8.08 -7.92
N PRO A 176 8.57 8.66 -8.94
CA PRO A 176 9.20 8.79 -10.24
C PRO A 176 10.52 9.59 -10.12
N ASP A 177 11.59 9.05 -10.69
CA ASP A 177 12.86 9.76 -10.81
C ASP A 177 13.05 10.18 -12.26
N VAL A 178 12.69 11.43 -12.55
CA VAL A 178 12.79 12.03 -13.89
C VAL A 178 13.90 13.07 -13.86
N SER A 179 14.87 12.94 -14.76
CA SER A 179 15.97 13.90 -14.87
C SER A 179 15.50 15.21 -15.50
N PHE A 180 16.23 16.31 -15.27
CA PHE A 180 15.95 17.59 -15.94
C PHE A 180 15.99 17.46 -17.46
N GLU A 181 16.94 16.70 -17.99
CA GLU A 181 17.09 16.45 -19.43
C GLU A 181 15.85 15.72 -19.99
N ASP A 182 15.28 14.76 -19.27
CA ASP A 182 14.08 14.05 -19.69
C ASP A 182 12.86 14.98 -19.67
N ILE A 183 12.75 15.85 -18.67
CA ILE A 183 11.71 16.87 -18.60
C ILE A 183 11.82 17.84 -19.77
N LEU A 184 13.02 18.35 -20.03
CA LEU A 184 13.30 19.25 -21.16
C LEU A 184 12.96 18.58 -22.50
N ARG A 185 13.37 17.31 -22.70
CA ARG A 185 13.03 16.54 -23.90
C ARG A 185 11.52 16.36 -24.05
N SER A 186 10.79 16.11 -22.95
CA SER A 186 9.33 15.98 -23.02
C SER A 186 8.68 17.25 -23.54
N CYS A 187 9.13 18.42 -23.09
CA CYS A 187 8.64 19.73 -23.54
C CYS A 187 8.98 19.99 -25.01
N LEU A 188 10.21 19.69 -25.44
CA LEU A 188 10.64 19.88 -26.83
C LEU A 188 9.92 18.94 -27.81
N LEU A 189 9.72 17.69 -27.40
CA LEU A 189 9.08 16.65 -28.22
C LEU A 189 7.56 16.61 -28.10
N LYS A 190 6.98 17.37 -27.17
CA LYS A 190 5.53 17.38 -26.82
C LYS A 190 4.97 15.99 -26.59
N LYS A 191 5.70 15.16 -25.84
CA LYS A 191 5.30 13.82 -25.45
C LYS A 191 5.99 13.39 -24.15
N PRO A 192 5.43 12.45 -23.38
CA PRO A 192 6.09 11.92 -22.19
C PRO A 192 7.48 11.35 -22.53
N TYR A 193 8.45 11.63 -21.67
CA TYR A 193 9.79 11.10 -21.77
C TYR A 193 10.29 10.68 -20.37
N GLY A 194 11.26 9.76 -20.31
CA GLY A 194 11.75 9.22 -19.06
C GLY A 194 10.93 8.04 -18.56
N LYS A 195 11.24 7.60 -17.32
CA LYS A 195 10.61 6.43 -16.69
C LYS A 195 9.14 6.71 -16.40
N GLN A 196 8.28 5.93 -17.02
CA GLN A 196 6.85 5.98 -16.76
C GLN A 196 6.48 5.26 -15.45
N PRO A 197 5.34 5.62 -14.82
CA PRO A 197 4.88 4.97 -13.59
C PRO A 197 4.74 3.46 -13.78
N GLY A 198 5.21 2.70 -12.79
CA GLY A 198 5.26 1.25 -12.87
C GLY A 198 3.91 0.53 -12.89
N HIS A 199 2.80 1.23 -12.73
CA HIS A 199 1.44 0.67 -12.69
C HIS A 199 0.59 1.17 -13.86
N ALA A 200 1.18 1.26 -15.05
CA ALA A 200 0.47 1.71 -16.24
C ALA A 200 -0.65 0.74 -16.67
N ARG A 201 -0.48 -0.56 -16.39
CA ARG A 201 -1.47 -1.60 -16.68
C ARG A 201 -1.69 -2.46 -15.43
N PHE A 202 -2.95 -2.81 -15.18
CA PHE A 202 -3.34 -3.60 -14.02
C PHE A 202 -4.58 -4.46 -14.30
N TYR A 203 -4.76 -5.51 -13.49
CA TYR A 203 -5.99 -6.31 -13.48
C TYR A 203 -6.89 -5.88 -12.34
N TYR A 204 -8.19 -5.85 -12.61
CA TYR A 204 -9.22 -5.67 -11.61
C TYR A 204 -10.37 -6.68 -11.86
N PRO A 205 -11.01 -7.24 -10.83
CA PRO A 205 -12.11 -8.17 -11.00
C PRO A 205 -13.27 -7.55 -11.80
N LYS A 206 -13.89 -8.32 -12.70
CA LYS A 206 -15.05 -7.87 -13.49
C LYS A 206 -16.29 -7.65 -12.62
N ARG A 207 -16.34 -8.35 -11.48
CA ARG A 207 -17.45 -8.33 -10.51
C ARG A 207 -16.87 -8.38 -9.11
N TYR A 208 -17.66 -8.02 -8.09
CA TYR A 208 -17.41 -8.22 -6.66
C TYR A 208 -16.31 -7.37 -6.01
N GLY A 209 -15.54 -6.59 -6.76
CA GLY A 209 -14.41 -5.84 -6.23
C GLY A 209 -13.16 -6.69 -5.96
N TYR A 210 -12.10 -6.03 -5.52
CA TYR A 210 -10.80 -6.69 -5.29
C TYR A 210 -10.81 -7.66 -4.10
N GLY A 211 -11.76 -7.47 -3.17
CA GLY A 211 -11.93 -8.32 -1.98
C GLY A 211 -12.27 -9.76 -2.30
N GLU A 212 -12.92 -10.00 -3.44
CA GLU A 212 -13.40 -11.34 -3.83
C GLU A 212 -12.30 -12.41 -3.85
N VAL A 213 -11.14 -12.09 -4.38
CA VAL A 213 -10.04 -13.08 -4.43
C VAL A 213 -9.58 -13.47 -3.03
N TRP A 214 -9.60 -12.55 -2.08
CA TRP A 214 -9.20 -12.81 -0.70
C TRP A 214 -10.25 -13.62 0.06
N LEU A 215 -11.52 -13.39 -0.21
CA LEU A 215 -12.61 -14.22 0.32
C LEU A 215 -12.49 -15.65 -0.16
N ARG A 216 -12.26 -15.88 -1.45
CA ARG A 216 -12.08 -17.24 -2.00
C ARG A 216 -10.84 -17.93 -1.43
N ILE A 217 -9.76 -17.20 -1.15
CA ILE A 217 -8.61 -17.76 -0.44
C ILE A 217 -9.03 -18.15 0.98
N ALA A 218 -9.72 -17.28 1.71
CA ALA A 218 -10.19 -17.57 3.07
C ALA A 218 -11.10 -18.81 3.09
N GLU A 219 -12.05 -18.90 2.17
CA GLU A 219 -12.92 -20.08 2.01
C GLU A 219 -12.13 -21.36 1.78
N SER A 220 -11.06 -21.31 0.99
CA SER A 220 -10.20 -22.47 0.73
C SER A 220 -9.44 -22.96 1.97
N LEU A 221 -9.26 -22.12 2.99
CA LEU A 221 -8.63 -22.49 4.25
C LEU A 221 -9.58 -23.34 5.14
N GLY A 222 -10.89 -23.25 4.92
CA GLY A 222 -11.89 -24.05 5.66
C GLY A 222 -11.75 -23.89 7.17
N ILE A 223 -11.53 -25.00 7.88
CA ILE A 223 -11.39 -25.03 9.34
C ILE A 223 -10.12 -24.35 9.87
N HIS A 224 -9.20 -23.98 9.00
CA HIS A 224 -7.92 -23.37 9.37
C HIS A 224 -7.99 -21.83 9.47
N ILE A 225 -9.17 -21.24 9.35
CA ILE A 225 -9.41 -19.82 9.61
C ILE A 225 -10.60 -19.63 10.54
N ARG A 226 -10.49 -18.68 11.46
CA ARG A 226 -11.54 -18.24 12.37
C ARG A 226 -11.65 -16.72 12.28
N CYS A 227 -12.80 -16.24 11.81
CA CYS A 227 -13.18 -14.83 11.80
C CYS A 227 -14.01 -14.48 13.04
N GLY A 228 -14.15 -13.17 13.34
CA GLY A 228 -14.83 -12.69 14.56
C GLY A 228 -14.04 -12.90 15.85
N GLU A 229 -12.75 -13.23 15.75
CA GLU A 229 -11.89 -13.61 16.87
C GLU A 229 -10.77 -12.62 17.09
N GLN A 230 -11.00 -11.65 17.96
CA GLN A 230 -10.01 -10.61 18.27
C GLN A 230 -9.00 -11.08 19.32
N VAL A 231 -7.72 -10.88 19.06
CA VAL A 231 -6.62 -11.12 20.01
C VAL A 231 -6.60 -10.01 21.05
N SER A 232 -6.56 -10.38 22.33
CA SER A 232 -6.48 -9.44 23.48
C SER A 232 -5.14 -9.50 24.21
N LYS A 233 -4.43 -10.64 24.14
CA LYS A 233 -3.14 -10.81 24.81
C LYS A 233 -2.22 -11.68 23.97
N LEU A 234 -0.94 -11.32 23.95
CA LEU A 234 0.12 -12.07 23.29
C LEU A 234 1.26 -12.35 24.29
N ASP A 235 1.38 -13.60 24.69
CA ASP A 235 2.47 -14.11 25.54
C ASP A 235 3.53 -14.76 24.64
N ILE A 236 4.54 -13.98 24.28
CA ILE A 236 5.60 -14.42 23.38
C ILE A 236 6.47 -15.51 24.01
N GLN A 237 6.72 -15.43 25.33
CA GLN A 237 7.59 -16.36 26.03
C GLN A 237 6.97 -17.76 26.08
N ASN A 238 5.66 -17.82 26.39
CA ASN A 238 4.93 -19.07 26.48
C ASN A 238 4.26 -19.47 25.16
N LYS A 239 4.43 -18.69 24.09
CA LYS A 239 3.85 -18.91 22.75
C LYS A 239 2.34 -19.09 22.80
N LYS A 240 1.65 -18.24 23.58
CA LYS A 240 0.22 -18.25 23.78
C LYS A 240 -0.41 -16.96 23.33
N VAL A 241 -1.62 -17.10 22.81
CA VAL A 241 -2.50 -15.99 22.43
C VAL A 241 -3.81 -16.17 23.18
N THR A 242 -4.32 -15.09 23.80
CA THR A 242 -5.66 -15.07 24.42
C THR A 242 -6.56 -14.22 23.52
N LEU A 243 -7.71 -14.77 23.19
CA LEU A 243 -8.77 -14.08 22.46
C LEU A 243 -9.62 -13.21 23.41
N HIS A 244 -10.42 -12.29 22.88
CA HIS A 244 -11.38 -11.52 23.69
C HIS A 244 -12.43 -12.41 24.35
N SER A 245 -12.76 -13.56 23.76
CA SER A 245 -13.63 -14.59 24.36
C SER A 245 -13.05 -15.23 25.64
N GLY A 246 -11.75 -15.02 25.91
CA GLY A 246 -11.01 -15.69 26.97
C GLY A 246 -10.39 -17.02 26.54
N GLU A 247 -10.66 -17.50 25.34
CA GLU A 247 -10.03 -18.73 24.83
C GLU A 247 -8.52 -18.52 24.67
N GLU A 248 -7.73 -19.51 25.08
CA GLU A 248 -6.28 -19.53 24.87
C GLU A 248 -5.92 -20.47 23.71
N LEU A 249 -5.10 -19.96 22.81
CA LEU A 249 -4.50 -20.70 21.70
C LEU A 249 -2.98 -20.81 21.91
N GLU A 250 -2.41 -21.95 21.52
CA GLU A 250 -0.96 -22.18 21.60
C GLU A 250 -0.42 -22.43 20.19
N GLY A 251 0.68 -21.72 19.81
CA GLY A 251 1.36 -21.93 18.55
C GLY A 251 2.84 -22.19 18.77
N GLU A 252 3.44 -23.21 18.15
CA GLU A 252 4.89 -23.38 18.18
C GLU A 252 5.58 -22.14 17.57
N ARG A 253 4.94 -21.55 16.56
CA ARG A 253 5.33 -20.28 15.94
C ARG A 253 4.11 -19.38 15.84
N ILE A 254 4.23 -18.17 16.36
CA ILE A 254 3.22 -17.12 16.22
C ILE A 254 3.70 -16.16 15.14
N ILE A 255 2.88 -15.95 14.11
CA ILE A 255 3.16 -15.06 12.99
C ILE A 255 2.11 -13.96 13.02
N THR A 256 2.54 -12.72 13.25
CA THR A 256 1.61 -11.58 13.22
C THR A 256 1.66 -10.87 11.88
N THR A 257 0.50 -10.64 11.30
CA THR A 257 0.29 -9.83 10.09
C THR A 257 -0.63 -8.64 10.35
N ILE A 258 -1.03 -8.45 11.61
CA ILE A 258 -1.82 -7.29 12.03
C ILE A 258 -0.96 -6.03 12.01
N PRO A 259 -1.53 -4.84 11.76
CA PRO A 259 -0.80 -3.59 11.77
C PRO A 259 -0.06 -3.37 13.10
N TRP A 260 1.19 -2.95 13.05
CA TRP A 260 2.01 -2.73 14.24
C TRP A 260 1.38 -1.77 15.25
N ILE A 261 0.62 -0.79 14.77
CA ILE A 261 -0.09 0.15 15.63
C ILE A 261 -1.11 -0.54 16.54
N CYS A 262 -1.75 -1.62 16.05
CA CYS A 262 -2.74 -2.39 16.81
C CYS A 262 -2.08 -3.19 17.96
N LEU A 263 -0.78 -3.39 17.93
CA LEU A 263 -0.07 -4.05 19.02
C LEU A 263 -0.07 -3.20 20.30
N LYS A 264 -0.33 -1.89 20.22
CA LYS A 264 -0.47 -1.02 21.41
C LYS A 264 -1.54 -1.49 22.38
N GLU A 265 -2.57 -2.13 21.86
CA GLU A 265 -3.72 -2.59 22.63
C GLU A 265 -3.51 -4.00 23.24
N LEU A 266 -2.47 -4.71 22.78
CA LEU A 266 -2.20 -6.07 23.24
C LEU A 266 -1.46 -6.10 24.57
N LYS A 267 -1.92 -6.94 25.49
CA LYS A 267 -1.24 -7.23 26.75
C LYS A 267 -0.18 -8.32 26.54
N GLY A 268 0.83 -8.32 27.43
CA GLY A 268 1.84 -9.41 27.46
C GLY A 268 3.01 -9.24 26.51
N LEU A 269 3.12 -8.13 25.80
CA LEU A 269 4.30 -7.81 24.99
C LEU A 269 5.53 -7.50 25.87
N PRO A 270 6.75 -7.88 25.45
CA PRO A 270 8.00 -7.44 26.11
C PRO A 270 8.09 -5.91 26.21
N THR A 271 8.72 -5.41 27.27
CA THR A 271 8.81 -3.95 27.53
C THR A 271 9.40 -3.18 26.35
N GLU A 272 10.47 -3.68 25.74
CA GLU A 272 11.10 -3.06 24.56
C GLU A 272 10.14 -2.95 23.38
N MET A 273 9.33 -3.99 23.14
CA MET A 273 8.29 -3.94 22.10
C MET A 273 7.18 -2.94 22.45
N GLN A 274 6.77 -2.89 23.71
CA GLN A 274 5.76 -1.91 24.14
C GLN A 274 6.23 -0.48 23.92
N GLU A 275 7.48 -0.17 24.23
CA GLU A 275 8.08 1.16 24.02
C GLU A 275 8.19 1.49 22.54
N ALA A 276 8.70 0.57 21.73
CA ALA A 276 8.79 0.75 20.28
C ALA A 276 7.42 0.98 19.63
N VAL A 277 6.42 0.19 20.00
CA VAL A 277 5.07 0.33 19.45
C VAL A 277 4.39 1.63 19.91
N LYS A 278 4.64 2.11 21.13
CA LYS A 278 4.13 3.40 21.62
C LYS A 278 4.62 4.58 20.78
N SER A 279 5.84 4.50 20.24
CA SER A 279 6.41 5.56 19.40
C SER A 279 5.81 5.63 18.00
N LEU A 280 5.11 4.56 17.54
CA LEU A 280 4.49 4.54 16.21
C LEU A 280 3.36 5.56 16.13
N ARG A 281 3.34 6.29 15.02
CA ARG A 281 2.28 7.23 14.67
C ARG A 281 1.57 6.76 13.42
N SER A 282 0.29 6.98 13.34
CA SER A 282 -0.53 6.70 12.16
C SER A 282 -1.50 7.83 11.91
N SER A 283 -1.90 8.02 10.66
CA SER A 283 -3.00 8.87 10.25
C SER A 283 -4.06 8.01 9.54
N SER A 284 -5.29 8.46 9.53
CA SER A 284 -6.39 7.90 8.76
C SER A 284 -6.91 8.93 7.78
N ILE A 285 -7.42 8.46 6.66
CA ILE A 285 -8.10 9.28 5.65
C ILE A 285 -9.51 8.70 5.52
N GLU A 286 -10.51 9.57 5.62
CA GLU A 286 -11.92 9.25 5.38
C GLU A 286 -12.35 9.66 3.97
#